data_c815d7b28f68c41d891c71cbe381c567
#
_entry.id   c815d7b28f68c41d891c71cbe381c567
#
_cell.length_a   1.000
_cell.length_b   1.000
_cell.length_c   1.000
_cell.angle_alpha   90.00
_cell.angle_beta   90.00
_cell.angle_gamma   90.00
#
_symmetry.space_group_name_H-M   'P 1'
#
loop_
_entity.id
_entity.type
_entity.pdbx_description
1 polymer ?
#
loop_
_entity_poly.entity_id
_entity_poly.type
_entity_poly.pdbx_seq_one_letter_code
_entity_poly.pdbx_strand_id
1 'polypeptide(L)'
;MTERRREGKVLEIRTAKEEEFEKVVSFYDAVIDGMQNAKSKPGWKKGIYPDEKFLNGAIERQELLIGILDGVITGAMVANHECADGYETIEWKTGAGPQEVTVIHALGVLPEHQGKGLAGEMVNEVIRRACIGRQKAIRLDVLAANVSAQRFYLSRGFEYCGTVKLFYEDTGLTEFLLYEYIL
;
A
#
# COMPACT_ATOMS: atom_id res chain seq x y z
N MET A 1 -13.37 -12.46 4.05
CA MET A 1 -12.72 -12.49 5.37
C MET A 1 -11.76 -13.67 5.37
N THR A 2 -10.47 -13.42 5.36
CA THR A 2 -9.45 -14.48 5.26
C THR A 2 -8.74 -14.55 6.59
N GLU A 3 -9.01 -15.59 7.38
CA GLU A 3 -8.28 -15.87 8.62
C GLU A 3 -7.15 -16.85 8.34
N ARG A 4 -5.91 -16.49 8.67
CA ARG A 4 -4.75 -17.40 8.65
C ARG A 4 -4.05 -17.40 10.00
N ARG A 5 -3.78 -18.58 10.55
CA ARG A 5 -3.07 -18.75 11.82
C ARG A 5 -1.55 -18.63 11.60
N ARG A 6 -0.88 -17.77 12.39
CA ARG A 6 0.57 -17.71 12.54
C ARG A 6 0.94 -17.83 14.00
N GLU A 7 1.74 -18.82 14.37
CA GLU A 7 2.19 -19.07 15.75
C GLU A 7 1.05 -19.04 16.78
N GLY A 8 -0.13 -19.58 16.43
CA GLY A 8 -1.31 -19.55 17.28
C GLY A 8 -2.12 -18.25 17.23
N LYS A 9 -1.67 -17.23 16.48
CA LYS A 9 -2.35 -15.93 16.32
C LYS A 9 -3.12 -15.89 15.02
N VAL A 10 -4.32 -15.31 15.04
CA VAL A 10 -5.18 -15.17 13.86
C VAL A 10 -4.97 -13.79 13.28
N LEU A 11 -4.45 -13.72 12.04
CA LEU A 11 -4.39 -12.49 11.27
C LEU A 11 -5.74 -12.28 10.58
N GLU A 12 -6.41 -11.19 10.90
CA GLU A 12 -7.62 -10.73 10.23
C GLU A 12 -7.25 -9.59 9.27
N ILE A 13 -7.62 -9.69 7.97
CA ILE A 13 -7.47 -8.60 7.01
C ILE A 13 -8.87 -8.23 6.52
N ARG A 14 -9.23 -6.97 6.71
CA ARG A 14 -10.53 -6.43 6.33
C ARG A 14 -10.47 -4.93 6.05
N THR A 15 -11.55 -4.39 5.51
CA THR A 15 -11.74 -2.95 5.39
C THR A 15 -11.87 -2.31 6.76
N ALA A 16 -11.24 -1.16 6.95
CA ALA A 16 -11.37 -0.36 8.16
C ALA A 16 -12.78 0.23 8.27
N LYS A 17 -13.23 0.45 9.50
CA LYS A 17 -14.52 1.07 9.80
C LYS A 17 -14.29 2.53 10.23
N GLU A 18 -15.33 3.36 10.10
CA GLU A 18 -15.26 4.78 10.49
C GLU A 18 -14.82 4.99 11.93
N GLU A 19 -15.30 4.18 12.87
CA GLU A 19 -14.92 4.25 14.28
C GLU A 19 -13.44 3.87 14.56
N GLU A 20 -12.71 3.37 13.55
CA GLU A 20 -11.31 3.00 13.68
C GLU A 20 -10.35 4.09 13.15
N PHE A 21 -10.88 5.24 12.68
CA PHE A 21 -10.08 6.32 12.10
C PHE A 21 -8.89 6.72 12.96
N GLU A 22 -9.11 7.04 14.24
CA GLU A 22 -8.04 7.44 15.16
C GLU A 22 -6.96 6.35 15.36
N LYS A 23 -7.38 5.08 15.31
CA LYS A 23 -6.44 3.96 15.39
C LYS A 23 -5.60 3.83 14.13
N VAL A 24 -6.19 4.11 12.96
CA VAL A 24 -5.49 4.11 11.67
C VAL A 24 -4.48 5.26 11.62
N VAL A 25 -4.84 6.47 12.05
CA VAL A 25 -3.91 7.61 12.15
C VAL A 25 -2.75 7.26 13.08
N SER A 26 -3.05 6.76 14.28
CA SER A 26 -2.02 6.35 15.25
C SER A 26 -1.11 5.24 14.72
N PHE A 27 -1.66 4.31 13.92
CA PHE A 27 -0.87 3.26 13.25
C PHE A 27 0.13 3.88 12.27
N TYR A 28 -0.28 4.79 11.37
CA TYR A 28 0.63 5.41 10.41
C TYR A 28 1.68 6.29 11.10
N ASP A 29 1.31 6.98 12.17
CA ASP A 29 2.26 7.74 12.99
C ASP A 29 3.35 6.83 13.58
N ALA A 30 2.97 5.68 14.12
CA ALA A 30 3.92 4.70 14.65
C ALA A 30 4.83 4.11 13.56
N VAL A 31 4.27 3.84 12.37
CA VAL A 31 5.05 3.37 11.21
C VAL A 31 6.08 4.43 10.79
N ILE A 32 5.68 5.70 10.69
CA ILE A 32 6.57 6.80 10.31
C ILE A 32 7.68 6.99 11.34
N ASP A 33 7.34 6.99 12.64
CA ASP A 33 8.34 7.10 13.72
C ASP A 33 9.37 5.96 13.66
N GLY A 34 8.89 4.74 13.45
CA GLY A 34 9.78 3.57 13.38
C GLY A 34 10.71 3.57 12.16
N MET A 35 10.37 4.32 11.11
CA MET A 35 11.18 4.39 9.90
C MET A 35 12.17 5.55 9.86
N GLN A 36 12.22 6.43 10.88
CA GLN A 36 13.07 7.64 10.84
C GLN A 36 14.54 7.33 10.54
N ASN A 37 15.09 6.27 11.13
CA ASN A 37 16.49 5.87 10.96
C ASN A 37 16.69 4.76 9.91
N ALA A 38 15.65 4.36 9.18
CA ALA A 38 15.75 3.34 8.15
C ALA A 38 16.49 3.88 6.91
N LYS A 39 17.43 3.08 6.38
CA LYS A 39 18.16 3.42 5.15
C LYS A 39 17.27 3.41 3.91
N SER A 40 16.20 2.63 3.93
CA SER A 40 15.23 2.48 2.84
C SER A 40 13.84 2.70 3.40
N LYS A 41 13.16 3.75 2.94
CA LYS A 41 11.86 4.19 3.45
C LYS A 41 11.07 4.93 2.38
N PRO A 42 9.73 5.00 2.49
CA PRO A 42 8.87 5.64 1.49
C PRO A 42 8.96 7.18 1.45
N GLY A 43 9.59 7.81 2.42
CA GLY A 43 9.66 9.29 2.51
C GLY A 43 8.51 9.93 3.28
N TRP A 44 7.58 9.16 3.79
CA TRP A 44 6.39 9.66 4.50
C TRP A 44 6.70 10.57 5.68
N LYS A 45 5.83 11.57 5.88
CA LYS A 45 5.93 12.54 6.98
C LYS A 45 4.57 12.72 7.64
N LYS A 46 4.55 12.71 8.97
CA LYS A 46 3.33 12.92 9.76
C LYS A 46 2.60 14.20 9.34
N GLY A 47 1.28 14.10 9.19
CA GLY A 47 0.41 15.20 8.82
C GLY A 47 0.56 15.67 7.37
N ILE A 48 1.44 15.05 6.57
CA ILE A 48 1.63 15.35 5.15
C ILE A 48 1.17 14.17 4.30
N TYR A 49 1.79 12.98 4.48
CA TYR A 49 1.34 11.77 3.78
C TYR A 49 1.73 10.50 4.55
N PRO A 50 0.78 9.54 4.68
CA PRO A 50 -0.66 9.74 4.44
C PRO A 50 -1.26 10.70 5.48
N ASP A 51 -2.01 11.71 5.03
CA ASP A 51 -2.67 12.67 5.91
C ASP A 51 -4.07 12.19 6.35
N GLU A 52 -4.64 12.86 7.35
CA GLU A 52 -5.95 12.52 7.90
C GLU A 52 -7.06 12.60 6.85
N LYS A 53 -7.00 13.58 5.93
CA LYS A 53 -8.00 13.75 4.87
C LYS A 53 -7.97 12.57 3.89
N PHE A 54 -6.78 12.13 3.49
CA PHE A 54 -6.58 10.97 2.63
C PHE A 54 -7.10 9.69 3.33
N LEU A 55 -6.73 9.48 4.58
CA LEU A 55 -7.13 8.30 5.36
C LEU A 55 -8.65 8.27 5.60
N ASN A 56 -9.25 9.39 6.01
CA ASN A 56 -10.69 9.47 6.23
C ASN A 56 -11.46 9.20 4.95
N GLY A 57 -11.08 9.85 3.84
CA GLY A 57 -11.70 9.61 2.53
C GLY A 57 -11.58 8.15 2.07
N ALA A 58 -10.45 7.49 2.31
CA ALA A 58 -10.26 6.08 1.97
C ALA A 58 -11.12 5.15 2.85
N ILE A 59 -11.34 5.49 4.12
CA ILE A 59 -12.26 4.75 5.00
C ILE A 59 -13.71 4.93 4.54
N GLU A 60 -14.16 6.15 4.28
CA GLU A 60 -15.51 6.44 3.80
C GLU A 60 -15.85 5.70 2.49
N ARG A 61 -14.88 5.59 1.58
CA ARG A 61 -15.03 4.85 0.32
C ARG A 61 -14.77 3.34 0.45
N GLN A 62 -14.49 2.85 1.65
CA GLN A 62 -14.17 1.43 1.93
C GLN A 62 -12.95 0.91 1.16
N GLU A 63 -11.99 1.77 0.89
CA GLU A 63 -10.74 1.49 0.17
C GLU A 63 -9.56 1.17 1.10
N LEU A 64 -9.65 1.53 2.38
CA LEU A 64 -8.59 1.30 3.37
C LEU A 64 -8.72 -0.09 3.99
N LEU A 65 -7.70 -0.91 3.79
CA LEU A 65 -7.57 -2.24 4.39
C LEU A 65 -6.66 -2.18 5.61
N ILE A 66 -7.05 -2.89 6.66
CA ILE A 66 -6.25 -3.09 7.87
C ILE A 66 -5.98 -4.58 8.12
N GLY A 67 -4.77 -4.87 8.56
CA GLY A 67 -4.37 -6.18 9.08
C GLY A 67 -4.30 -6.12 10.59
N ILE A 68 -5.11 -6.94 11.25
CA ILE A 68 -5.26 -6.98 12.70
C ILE A 68 -4.65 -8.28 13.24
N LEU A 69 -3.79 -8.15 14.22
CA LEU A 69 -3.21 -9.28 14.94
C LEU A 69 -3.41 -9.04 16.45
N ASP A 70 -4.04 -9.98 17.14
CA ASP A 70 -4.38 -9.87 18.58
C ASP A 70 -5.14 -8.57 18.94
N GLY A 71 -6.05 -8.13 18.06
CA GLY A 71 -6.85 -6.92 18.27
C GLY A 71 -6.13 -5.59 17.97
N VAL A 72 -4.87 -5.62 17.52
CA VAL A 72 -4.06 -4.46 17.17
C VAL A 72 -3.91 -4.34 15.67
N ILE A 73 -4.06 -3.12 15.11
CA ILE A 73 -3.74 -2.83 13.71
C ILE A 73 -2.22 -2.92 13.55
N THR A 74 -1.76 -3.91 12.80
CA THR A 74 -0.32 -4.16 12.56
C THR A 74 0.11 -3.91 11.13
N GLY A 75 -0.85 -3.76 10.22
CA GLY A 75 -0.64 -3.38 8.83
C GLY A 75 -1.82 -2.59 8.30
N ALA A 76 -1.59 -1.67 7.37
CA ALA A 76 -2.64 -0.96 6.65
C ALA A 76 -2.18 -0.61 5.23
N MET A 77 -3.15 -0.43 4.33
CA MET A 77 -2.94 0.05 2.96
C MET A 77 -4.24 0.58 2.37
N VAL A 78 -4.14 1.39 1.33
CA VAL A 78 -5.28 1.81 0.52
C VAL A 78 -5.21 1.10 -0.83
N ALA A 79 -6.35 0.61 -1.31
CA ALA A 79 -6.50 -0.02 -2.62
C ALA A 79 -7.73 0.55 -3.32
N ASN A 80 -7.52 1.27 -4.42
CA ASN A 80 -8.57 1.97 -5.17
C ASN A 80 -8.29 2.00 -6.68
N HIS A 81 -8.85 2.96 -7.42
CA HIS A 81 -8.64 3.15 -8.86
C HIS A 81 -7.95 4.48 -9.18
N GLU A 82 -7.41 5.19 -8.18
CA GLU A 82 -6.79 6.50 -8.36
C GLU A 82 -5.33 6.34 -8.79
N CYS A 83 -5.04 6.68 -10.04
CA CYS A 83 -3.68 6.74 -10.57
C CYS A 83 -3.08 8.13 -10.29
N ALA A 84 -1.81 8.18 -9.91
CA ALA A 84 -1.07 9.43 -9.80
C ALA A 84 -0.86 10.06 -11.20
N ASP A 85 -0.71 11.38 -11.24
CA ASP A 85 -0.30 12.09 -12.45
C ASP A 85 1.01 11.51 -12.97
N GLY A 86 1.09 11.31 -14.29
CA GLY A 86 2.26 10.70 -14.93
C GLY A 86 2.14 9.18 -15.17
N TYR A 87 1.15 8.50 -14.59
CA TYR A 87 0.90 7.09 -14.90
C TYR A 87 0.52 6.89 -16.38
N GLU A 88 -0.09 7.89 -17.00
CA GLU A 88 -0.44 7.90 -18.43
C GLU A 88 0.79 7.96 -19.37
N THR A 89 1.95 8.33 -18.85
CA THR A 89 3.21 8.38 -19.62
C THR A 89 3.94 7.03 -19.66
N ILE A 90 3.48 6.06 -18.87
CA ILE A 90 4.11 4.75 -18.75
C ILE A 90 3.51 3.77 -19.76
N GLU A 91 4.37 3.06 -20.44
CA GLU A 91 3.98 1.93 -21.28
C GLU A 91 3.71 0.70 -20.39
N TRP A 92 2.47 0.61 -19.91
CA TRP A 92 2.04 -0.51 -19.09
C TRP A 92 1.98 -1.80 -19.89
N LYS A 93 2.23 -2.94 -19.24
CA LYS A 93 2.20 -4.25 -19.89
C LYS A 93 0.78 -4.68 -20.27
N THR A 94 -0.22 -4.20 -19.52
CA THR A 94 -1.62 -4.37 -19.89
C THR A 94 -2.19 -3.07 -20.44
N GLY A 95 -3.02 -3.16 -21.47
CA GLY A 95 -3.79 -2.01 -21.99
C GLY A 95 -5.02 -1.65 -21.14
N ALA A 96 -4.97 -1.95 -19.83
CA ALA A 96 -6.09 -1.73 -18.92
C ALA A 96 -6.32 -0.24 -18.65
N GLY A 97 -7.58 0.19 -18.75
CA GLY A 97 -7.99 1.54 -18.38
C GLY A 97 -8.03 1.75 -16.86
N PRO A 98 -8.16 3.00 -16.37
CA PRO A 98 -8.10 3.31 -14.93
C PRO A 98 -9.09 2.51 -14.08
N GLN A 99 -10.30 2.25 -14.56
CA GLN A 99 -11.33 1.48 -13.85
C GLN A 99 -11.12 -0.04 -13.91
N GLU A 100 -10.17 -0.50 -14.70
CA GLU A 100 -9.83 -1.92 -14.86
C GLU A 100 -8.57 -2.31 -14.07
N VAL A 101 -8.00 -1.35 -13.31
CA VAL A 101 -6.82 -1.57 -12.48
C VAL A 101 -7.10 -1.20 -11.03
N THR A 102 -6.49 -1.95 -10.12
CA THR A 102 -6.40 -1.58 -8.70
C THR A 102 -5.06 -0.92 -8.45
N VAL A 103 -5.05 0.21 -7.75
CA VAL A 103 -3.82 0.90 -7.36
C VAL A 103 -3.61 0.77 -5.87
N ILE A 104 -2.41 0.34 -5.47
CA ILE A 104 -2.02 0.21 -4.06
C ILE A 104 -1.31 1.49 -3.63
N HIS A 105 -1.78 2.06 -2.50
CA HIS A 105 -1.17 3.22 -1.86
C HIS A 105 -0.88 2.93 -0.38
N ALA A 106 0.13 3.59 0.15
CA ALA A 106 0.42 3.68 1.58
C ALA A 106 0.48 2.33 2.32
N LEU A 107 1.04 1.27 1.69
CA LEU A 107 1.25 0.00 2.40
C LEU A 107 2.29 0.18 3.52
N GLY A 108 1.84 0.06 4.76
CA GLY A 108 2.65 0.12 5.97
C GLY A 108 2.48 -1.12 6.84
N VAL A 109 3.54 -1.44 7.60
CA VAL A 109 3.55 -2.49 8.63
C VAL A 109 4.31 -1.96 9.83
N LEU A 110 3.77 -2.14 11.04
CA LEU A 110 4.45 -1.73 12.28
C LEU A 110 5.87 -2.32 12.34
N PRO A 111 6.86 -1.57 12.81
CA PRO A 111 8.27 -2.00 12.82
C PRO A 111 8.49 -3.38 13.44
N GLU A 112 7.87 -3.67 14.57
CA GLU A 112 7.97 -4.93 15.28
C GLU A 112 7.32 -6.14 14.57
N HIS A 113 6.50 -5.86 13.53
CA HIS A 113 5.85 -6.86 12.70
C HIS A 113 6.46 -7.00 11.30
N GLN A 114 7.46 -6.17 10.95
CA GLN A 114 8.19 -6.28 9.69
C GLN A 114 9.00 -7.59 9.62
N GLY A 115 9.29 -8.03 8.38
CA GLY A 115 10.01 -9.28 8.14
C GLY A 115 9.24 -10.57 8.46
N LYS A 116 8.02 -10.47 9.00
CA LYS A 116 7.16 -11.61 9.36
C LYS A 116 6.14 -11.98 8.26
N GLY A 117 6.25 -11.37 7.07
CA GLY A 117 5.43 -11.67 5.90
C GLY A 117 4.04 -11.00 5.90
N LEU A 118 3.73 -10.10 6.86
CA LEU A 118 2.43 -9.43 6.95
C LEU A 118 2.11 -8.59 5.71
N ALA A 119 3.07 -7.81 5.21
CA ALA A 119 2.90 -7.06 3.97
C ALA A 119 2.51 -7.97 2.79
N GLY A 120 3.09 -9.17 2.73
CA GLY A 120 2.75 -10.16 1.71
C GLY A 120 1.32 -10.66 1.81
N GLU A 121 0.82 -10.89 3.01
CA GLU A 121 -0.59 -11.30 3.21
C GLU A 121 -1.54 -10.15 2.85
N MET A 122 -1.20 -8.90 3.15
CA MET A 122 -1.97 -7.73 2.74
C MET A 122 -2.05 -7.62 1.20
N VAL A 123 -0.92 -7.77 0.49
CA VAL A 123 -0.89 -7.76 -0.97
C VAL A 123 -1.68 -8.93 -1.56
N ASN A 124 -1.56 -10.14 -1.00
CA ASN A 124 -2.35 -11.30 -1.43
C ASN A 124 -3.86 -11.06 -1.31
N GLU A 125 -4.30 -10.36 -0.25
CA GLU A 125 -5.71 -10.01 -0.08
C GLU A 125 -6.18 -9.01 -1.16
N VAL A 126 -5.34 -8.02 -1.55
CA VAL A 126 -5.66 -7.11 -2.65
C VAL A 126 -5.73 -7.87 -3.97
N ILE A 127 -4.78 -8.77 -4.25
CA ILE A 127 -4.81 -9.62 -5.45
C ILE A 127 -6.12 -10.42 -5.50
N ARG A 128 -6.51 -11.05 -4.39
CA ARG A 128 -7.76 -11.80 -4.29
C ARG A 128 -8.99 -10.91 -4.58
N ARG A 129 -9.04 -9.71 -4.00
CA ARG A 129 -10.15 -8.75 -4.22
C ARG A 129 -10.19 -8.27 -5.66
N ALA A 130 -9.04 -7.94 -6.23
CA ALA A 130 -8.93 -7.50 -7.62
C ALA A 130 -9.39 -8.59 -8.60
N CYS A 131 -9.02 -9.86 -8.37
CA CYS A 131 -9.52 -11.00 -9.15
C CYS A 131 -11.06 -11.12 -9.07
N ILE A 132 -11.64 -11.03 -7.87
CA ILE A 132 -13.10 -11.06 -7.68
C ILE A 132 -13.77 -9.87 -8.39
N GLY A 133 -13.16 -8.68 -8.32
CA GLY A 133 -13.60 -7.47 -9.01
C GLY A 133 -13.33 -7.48 -10.53
N ARG A 134 -12.78 -8.57 -11.09
CA ARG A 134 -12.44 -8.71 -12.51
C ARG A 134 -11.52 -7.60 -13.02
N GLN A 135 -10.63 -7.12 -12.16
CA GLN A 135 -9.58 -6.19 -12.56
C GLN A 135 -8.58 -6.90 -13.48
N LYS A 136 -7.88 -6.16 -14.33
CA LYS A 136 -6.87 -6.69 -15.26
C LYS A 136 -5.47 -6.64 -14.70
N ALA A 137 -5.21 -5.65 -13.83
CA ALA A 137 -3.89 -5.46 -13.24
C ALA A 137 -3.98 -4.76 -11.87
N ILE A 138 -2.88 -4.85 -11.12
CA ILE A 138 -2.63 -4.03 -9.94
C ILE A 138 -1.39 -3.19 -10.25
N ARG A 139 -1.46 -1.89 -9.97
CA ARG A 139 -0.37 -0.92 -10.20
C ARG A 139 0.02 -0.23 -8.91
N LEU A 140 1.25 0.23 -8.86
CA LEU A 140 1.77 1.05 -7.76
C LEU A 140 3.02 1.79 -8.19
N ASP A 141 3.36 2.82 -7.43
CA ASP A 141 4.64 3.51 -7.52
C ASP A 141 5.44 3.35 -6.22
N VAL A 142 6.75 3.34 -6.36
CA VAL A 142 7.69 3.23 -5.25
C VAL A 142 8.76 4.30 -5.39
N LEU A 143 8.97 5.11 -4.35
CA LEU A 143 10.08 6.07 -4.29
C LEU A 143 11.40 5.39 -4.69
N ALA A 144 12.16 5.98 -5.60
CA ALA A 144 13.40 5.38 -6.13
C ALA A 144 14.42 5.02 -5.02
N ALA A 145 14.45 5.79 -3.93
CA ALA A 145 15.29 5.49 -2.77
C ALA A 145 14.79 4.33 -1.90
N ASN A 146 13.53 3.89 -2.07
CA ASN A 146 12.94 2.82 -1.26
C ASN A 146 13.23 1.42 -1.84
N VAL A 147 14.50 1.03 -1.84
CA VAL A 147 14.99 -0.24 -2.42
C VAL A 147 14.34 -1.47 -1.76
N SER A 148 13.98 -1.39 -0.48
CA SER A 148 13.31 -2.49 0.22
C SER A 148 11.94 -2.79 -0.35
N ALA A 149 11.14 -1.77 -0.62
CA ALA A 149 9.82 -1.93 -1.24
C ALA A 149 9.94 -2.44 -2.68
N GLN A 150 10.92 -1.95 -3.46
CA GLN A 150 11.17 -2.43 -4.82
C GLN A 150 11.42 -3.95 -4.82
N ARG A 151 12.34 -4.43 -3.98
CA ARG A 151 12.64 -5.85 -3.85
C ARG A 151 11.43 -6.66 -3.38
N PHE A 152 10.66 -6.10 -2.46
CA PHE A 152 9.44 -6.73 -1.96
C PHE A 152 8.43 -6.96 -3.08
N TYR A 153 8.08 -5.92 -3.85
CA TYR A 153 7.09 -6.05 -4.93
C TYR A 153 7.58 -6.96 -6.07
N LEU A 154 8.85 -6.86 -6.47
CA LEU A 154 9.44 -7.79 -7.44
C LEU A 154 9.35 -9.25 -6.98
N SER A 155 9.61 -9.52 -5.69
CA SER A 155 9.49 -10.88 -5.13
C SER A 155 8.04 -11.40 -5.09
N ARG A 156 7.06 -10.53 -5.26
CA ARG A 156 5.63 -10.84 -5.31
C ARG A 156 5.08 -10.96 -6.73
N GLY A 157 5.94 -10.89 -7.74
CA GLY A 157 5.54 -11.03 -9.14
C GLY A 157 5.11 -9.73 -9.81
N PHE A 158 5.29 -8.58 -9.14
CA PHE A 158 5.16 -7.29 -9.82
C PHE A 158 6.33 -7.10 -10.76
N GLU A 159 6.07 -6.49 -11.90
CA GLU A 159 7.07 -6.19 -12.91
C GLU A 159 7.29 -4.69 -13.01
N TYR A 160 8.55 -4.29 -13.16
CA TYR A 160 8.91 -2.89 -13.41
C TYR A 160 8.44 -2.45 -14.78
N CYS A 161 7.78 -1.29 -14.86
CA CYS A 161 7.21 -0.72 -16.08
C CYS A 161 7.85 0.60 -16.50
N GLY A 162 8.48 1.32 -15.59
CA GLY A 162 9.12 2.59 -15.93
C GLY A 162 9.41 3.44 -14.71
N THR A 163 10.06 4.58 -14.97
CA THR A 163 10.35 5.61 -13.94
C THR A 163 9.73 6.91 -14.38
N VAL A 164 9.13 7.62 -13.44
CA VAL A 164 8.54 8.94 -13.64
C VAL A 164 8.91 9.87 -12.50
N LYS A 165 9.00 11.18 -12.77
CA LYS A 165 9.12 12.18 -11.72
C LYS A 165 7.71 12.60 -11.29
N LEU A 166 7.39 12.31 -10.04
CA LEU A 166 6.13 12.71 -9.40
C LEU A 166 6.42 13.75 -8.32
N PHE A 167 5.46 14.65 -8.13
CA PHE A 167 5.50 15.59 -7.03
C PHE A 167 4.55 15.11 -5.93
N TYR A 168 5.11 14.85 -4.75
CA TYR A 168 4.34 14.65 -3.53
C TYR A 168 4.82 15.66 -2.48
N GLU A 169 3.93 16.14 -1.62
CA GLU A 169 4.24 17.18 -0.65
C GLU A 169 5.30 16.76 0.37
N ASP A 170 5.38 15.47 0.68
CA ASP A 170 6.35 14.88 1.61
C ASP A 170 7.76 14.71 1.01
N THR A 171 7.85 14.39 -0.29
CA THR A 171 9.12 14.09 -0.97
C THR A 171 9.57 15.14 -1.97
N GLY A 172 8.67 16.08 -2.37
CA GLY A 172 8.91 17.02 -3.45
C GLY A 172 8.92 16.33 -4.82
N LEU A 173 9.48 16.99 -5.83
CA LEU A 173 9.63 16.42 -7.18
C LEU A 173 10.79 15.42 -7.18
N THR A 174 10.48 14.14 -7.24
CA THR A 174 11.48 13.07 -7.22
C THR A 174 11.07 11.88 -8.09
N GLU A 175 11.98 10.94 -8.26
CA GLU A 175 11.77 9.76 -9.09
C GLU A 175 11.04 8.67 -8.34
N PHE A 176 10.03 8.09 -9.01
CA PHE A 176 9.30 6.92 -8.60
C PHE A 176 9.39 5.84 -9.68
N LEU A 177 9.55 4.61 -9.24
CA LEU A 177 9.53 3.42 -10.08
C LEU A 177 8.12 2.84 -10.05
N LEU A 178 7.57 2.57 -11.24
CA LEU A 178 6.22 2.07 -11.42
C LEU A 178 6.23 0.58 -11.69
N TYR A 179 5.31 -0.12 -11.05
CA TYR A 179 5.19 -1.57 -11.11
C TYR A 179 3.77 -1.99 -11.45
N GLU A 180 3.65 -3.07 -12.20
CA GLU A 180 2.38 -3.70 -12.52
C GLU A 180 2.41 -5.19 -12.18
N TYR A 181 1.31 -5.70 -11.64
CA TYR A 181 1.01 -7.12 -11.47
C TYR A 181 -0.17 -7.47 -12.37
N ILE A 182 0.02 -8.42 -13.29
CA ILE A 182 -1.02 -8.86 -14.23
C ILE A 182 -1.87 -9.93 -13.56
N LEU A 183 -3.21 -9.75 -13.58
CA LEU A 183 -4.21 -10.64 -12.97
C LEU A 183 -4.71 -11.72 -13.93
#